data_caa9733f4fcedd528f9138a2b64b0b33
#
_entry.id   caa9733f4fcedd528f9138a2b64b0b33
#
_cell.length_a   1.000
_cell.length_b   1.000
_cell.length_c   1.000
_cell.angle_alpha   90.00
_cell.angle_beta   90.00
_cell.angle_gamma   90.00
#
_symmetry.space_group_name_H-M   'P 1'
#
loop_
_entity.id
_entity.type
_entity.pdbx_description
1 polymer ?
#
loop_
_entity_poly.entity_id
_entity_poly.type
_entity_poly.pdbx_seq_one_letter_code
_entity_poly.pdbx_strand_id
1 'polypeptide(L)'
;MRKRNDGRAMQAFITLIVMAASGVLLAGCTSFLRPQEKRAVAQLQPTLGNQARGTVTFIERSDGVQVTYNLTGLPPSSDHALQVHERGDCNAADGSSAGAVFSPGADRLRSGARVEGDLGNIHADSTGVAAGFVVAPDVSLDGVRSVLQRSVLLHHDATDPYAYPQHGAGPAIACGLIRTQ
;
A
#
# COMPACT_ATOMS: atom_id res chain seq x y z
N MET A 1 59.68 -37.88 37.29
CA MET A 1 58.35 -37.32 37.68
C MET A 1 57.98 -36.19 36.78
N ARG A 2 57.40 -36.48 35.58
CA ARG A 2 57.01 -35.42 34.64
C ARG A 2 55.87 -35.94 33.68
N LYS A 3 54.70 -36.33 34.21
CA LYS A 3 53.63 -36.90 33.41
C LYS A 3 52.22 -36.56 33.91
N ARG A 4 52.02 -35.41 34.58
CA ARG A 4 50.68 -35.03 35.13
C ARG A 4 50.10 -33.73 34.61
N ASN A 5 50.84 -32.95 33.79
CA ASN A 5 50.38 -31.65 33.35
C ASN A 5 49.72 -31.65 31.97
N ASP A 6 49.99 -32.66 31.12
CA ASP A 6 49.47 -32.66 29.74
C ASP A 6 47.97 -32.90 29.65
N GLY A 7 47.38 -33.67 30.58
CA GLY A 7 45.94 -33.93 30.60
C GLY A 7 45.07 -32.71 30.97
N ARG A 8 45.60 -31.83 31.84
CA ARG A 8 44.86 -30.61 32.25
C ARG A 8 44.89 -29.54 31.17
N ALA A 9 46.02 -29.42 30.44
CA ALA A 9 46.14 -28.49 29.33
C ALA A 9 45.20 -28.91 28.15
N MET A 10 45.16 -30.21 27.87
CA MET A 10 44.31 -30.76 26.81
C MET A 10 42.79 -30.63 27.14
N GLN A 11 42.40 -30.85 28.42
CA GLN A 11 41.03 -30.64 28.85
C GLN A 11 40.62 -29.16 28.82
N ALA A 12 41.49 -28.21 29.16
CA ALA A 12 41.25 -26.79 29.07
C ALA A 12 41.05 -26.33 27.61
N PHE A 13 41.83 -26.87 26.68
CA PHE A 13 41.65 -26.57 25.24
C PHE A 13 40.34 -27.10 24.68
N ILE A 14 39.92 -28.30 25.03
CA ILE A 14 38.68 -28.90 24.59
C ILE A 14 37.47 -28.11 25.12
N THR A 15 37.51 -27.68 26.39
CA THR A 15 36.40 -26.86 26.98
C THR A 15 36.30 -25.50 26.34
N LEU A 16 37.43 -24.86 25.97
CA LEU A 16 37.42 -23.56 25.27
C LEU A 16 36.87 -23.67 23.85
N ILE A 17 37.17 -24.75 23.12
CA ILE A 17 36.64 -24.99 21.77
C ILE A 17 35.12 -25.26 21.79
N VAL A 18 34.65 -26.02 22.79
CA VAL A 18 33.22 -26.33 22.94
C VAL A 18 32.41 -25.06 23.29
N MET A 19 32.95 -24.18 24.17
CA MET A 19 32.31 -22.90 24.48
C MET A 19 32.30 -21.93 23.28
N ALA A 20 33.33 -21.89 22.47
CA ALA A 20 33.40 -21.06 21.28
C ALA A 20 32.41 -21.54 20.19
N ALA A 21 32.27 -22.87 20.03
CA ALA A 21 31.33 -23.46 19.08
C ALA A 21 29.84 -23.22 19.46
N SER A 22 29.51 -23.20 20.77
CA SER A 22 28.18 -22.94 21.29
C SER A 22 27.74 -21.48 21.09
N GLY A 23 28.66 -20.53 21.08
CA GLY A 23 28.38 -19.09 20.86
C GLY A 23 28.00 -18.75 19.42
N VAL A 24 28.52 -19.48 18.44
CA VAL A 24 28.26 -19.22 17.01
C VAL A 24 26.87 -19.71 16.57
N LEU A 25 26.30 -20.73 17.24
CA LEU A 25 25.00 -21.27 16.91
C LEU A 25 23.81 -20.36 17.34
N LEU A 26 24.02 -19.46 18.31
CA LEU A 26 22.98 -18.54 18.80
C LEU A 26 22.87 -17.24 17.96
N ALA A 27 23.90 -16.87 17.21
CA ALA A 27 23.90 -15.66 16.39
C ALA A 27 23.15 -15.81 15.05
N GLY A 28 22.85 -17.05 14.63
CA GLY A 28 22.21 -17.34 13.35
C GLY A 28 20.69 -17.21 13.31
N CYS A 29 20.00 -17.12 14.46
CA CYS A 29 18.53 -17.20 14.50
C CYS A 29 17.79 -15.87 14.52
N THR A 30 18.48 -14.73 14.60
CA THR A 30 17.81 -13.42 14.70
C THR A 30 17.45 -12.81 13.35
N SER A 31 17.89 -13.36 12.24
CA SER A 31 17.66 -12.82 10.90
C SER A 31 16.31 -13.22 10.28
N PHE A 32 15.56 -14.15 10.88
CA PHE A 32 14.32 -14.69 10.28
C PHE A 32 13.03 -14.03 10.77
N LEU A 33 13.08 -13.09 11.71
CA LEU A 33 11.90 -12.45 12.29
C LEU A 33 11.76 -10.98 11.85
N ARG A 34 12.11 -10.64 10.62
CA ARG A 34 11.67 -9.35 10.09
C ARG A 34 10.17 -9.47 9.80
N PRO A 35 9.32 -8.62 10.41
CA PRO A 35 7.92 -8.55 10.03
C PRO A 35 7.86 -8.33 8.52
N GLN A 36 7.21 -9.22 7.80
CA GLN A 36 7.04 -9.04 6.37
C GLN A 36 6.14 -7.82 6.17
N GLU A 37 6.65 -6.83 5.44
CA GLU A 37 5.92 -5.63 5.12
C GLU A 37 4.69 -6.00 4.29
N LYS A 38 3.50 -5.67 4.80
CA LYS A 38 2.26 -5.96 4.09
C LYS A 38 2.16 -5.03 2.88
N ARG A 39 1.96 -5.65 1.73
CA ARG A 39 1.88 -4.97 0.44
C ARG A 39 0.68 -5.42 -0.35
N ALA A 40 0.13 -4.49 -1.12
CA ALA A 40 -0.89 -4.77 -2.12
C ALA A 40 -0.62 -3.92 -3.36
N VAL A 41 -1.16 -4.37 -4.48
CA VAL A 41 -1.00 -3.70 -5.77
C VAL A 41 -2.32 -3.70 -6.53
N ALA A 42 -2.57 -2.62 -7.25
CA ALA A 42 -3.62 -2.53 -8.25
C ALA A 42 -3.00 -2.10 -9.59
N GLN A 43 -3.31 -2.87 -10.63
CA GLN A 43 -3.02 -2.51 -12.01
C GLN A 43 -4.25 -1.79 -12.58
N LEU A 44 -4.15 -0.48 -12.78
CA LEU A 44 -5.23 0.29 -13.35
C LEU A 44 -5.29 0.08 -14.86
N GLN A 45 -6.48 -0.24 -15.33
CA GLN A 45 -6.82 -0.35 -16.75
C GLN A 45 -7.78 0.79 -17.12
N PRO A 46 -7.69 1.31 -18.35
CA PRO A 46 -8.58 2.37 -18.79
C PRO A 46 -10.05 1.91 -18.77
N THR A 47 -10.94 2.80 -18.37
CA THR A 47 -12.37 2.68 -18.65
C THR A 47 -12.66 3.00 -20.13
N LEU A 48 -13.86 2.72 -20.58
CA LEU A 48 -14.23 2.90 -21.99
C LEU A 48 -13.98 4.34 -22.48
N GLY A 49 -13.24 4.46 -23.58
CA GLY A 49 -12.92 5.74 -24.19
C GLY A 49 -11.74 6.48 -23.58
N ASN A 50 -11.12 5.93 -22.51
CA ASN A 50 -9.99 6.54 -21.82
C ASN A 50 -8.66 5.82 -22.14
N GLN A 51 -7.53 6.42 -21.71
CA GLN A 51 -6.18 5.88 -21.93
C GLN A 51 -5.38 5.75 -20.63
N ALA A 52 -5.92 6.25 -19.52
CA ALA A 52 -5.24 6.28 -18.23
C ALA A 52 -4.96 4.84 -17.73
N ARG A 53 -3.71 4.55 -17.39
CA ARG A 53 -3.27 3.23 -16.92
C ARG A 53 -2.03 3.35 -16.04
N GLY A 54 -1.73 2.29 -15.31
CA GLY A 54 -0.50 2.20 -14.53
C GLY A 54 -0.66 1.40 -13.26
N THR A 55 0.20 1.64 -12.29
CA THR A 55 0.28 0.85 -11.06
C THR A 55 0.07 1.73 -9.84
N VAL A 56 -0.74 1.26 -8.92
CA VAL A 56 -0.88 1.81 -7.57
C VAL A 56 -0.47 0.74 -6.58
N THR A 57 0.51 1.04 -5.72
CA THR A 57 1.05 0.13 -4.70
C THR A 57 0.71 0.67 -3.33
N PHE A 58 0.21 -0.21 -2.47
CA PHE A 58 -0.18 0.05 -1.10
C PHE A 58 0.79 -0.64 -0.16
N ILE A 59 1.34 0.07 0.81
CA ILE A 59 2.30 -0.47 1.78
C ILE A 59 1.84 -0.05 3.17
N GLU A 60 1.56 -1.04 4.04
CA GLU A 60 1.22 -0.77 5.44
C GLU A 60 2.40 -0.11 6.15
N ARG A 61 2.14 0.99 6.85
CA ARG A 61 3.10 1.75 7.67
C ARG A 61 2.53 1.98 9.07
N SER A 62 3.33 2.47 9.97
CA SER A 62 2.90 2.78 11.34
C SER A 62 1.93 3.97 11.42
N ASP A 63 1.92 4.83 10.41
CA ASP A 63 1.12 6.07 10.31
C ASP A 63 -0.03 5.98 9.29
N GLY A 64 -0.29 4.79 8.75
CA GLY A 64 -1.32 4.53 7.74
C GLY A 64 -0.79 3.72 6.56
N VAL A 65 -1.45 3.81 5.44
CA VAL A 65 -1.02 3.15 4.20
C VAL A 65 -0.32 4.16 3.29
N GLN A 66 0.94 3.90 2.97
CA GLN A 66 1.62 4.60 1.90
C GLN A 66 1.12 4.10 0.55
N VAL A 67 0.53 4.98 -0.24
CA VAL A 67 -0.01 4.69 -1.57
C VAL A 67 0.92 5.35 -2.60
N THR A 68 1.68 4.54 -3.31
CA THR A 68 2.60 5.00 -4.38
C THR A 68 1.92 4.75 -5.73
N TYR A 69 1.93 5.73 -6.59
CA TYR A 69 1.32 5.65 -7.92
C TYR A 69 2.32 6.00 -9.02
N ASN A 70 2.16 5.33 -10.14
CA ASN A 70 2.84 5.62 -11.41
C ASN A 70 1.85 5.37 -12.54
N LEU A 71 1.26 6.45 -13.04
CA LEU A 71 0.14 6.44 -13.98
C LEU A 71 0.52 7.23 -15.22
N THR A 72 0.00 6.81 -16.36
CA THR A 72 0.25 7.42 -17.68
C THR A 72 -1.04 7.54 -18.47
N GLY A 73 -1.00 8.27 -19.59
CA GLY A 73 -2.17 8.43 -20.46
C GLY A 73 -3.20 9.41 -19.90
N LEU A 74 -2.78 10.32 -19.04
CA LEU A 74 -3.57 11.41 -18.49
C LEU A 74 -3.53 12.65 -19.38
N PRO A 75 -4.52 13.54 -19.31
CA PRO A 75 -4.39 14.86 -19.90
C PRO A 75 -3.16 15.59 -19.30
N PRO A 76 -2.35 16.27 -20.13
CA PRO A 76 -1.20 17.01 -19.62
C PRO A 76 -1.61 18.13 -18.65
N SER A 77 -0.82 18.28 -17.57
CA SER A 77 -0.97 19.35 -16.57
C SER A 77 -2.39 19.39 -15.96
N SER A 78 -2.91 18.24 -15.57
CA SER A 78 -4.26 18.08 -15.03
C SER A 78 -4.23 17.44 -13.63
N ASP A 79 -5.30 17.69 -12.86
CA ASP A 79 -5.51 17.13 -11.54
C ASP A 79 -6.63 16.12 -11.55
N HIS A 80 -6.43 14.99 -10.86
CA HIS A 80 -7.32 13.85 -10.85
C HIS A 80 -7.53 13.32 -9.44
N ALA A 81 -8.73 12.95 -9.05
CA ALA A 81 -8.96 12.27 -7.79
C ALA A 81 -8.59 10.78 -7.90
N LEU A 82 -7.86 10.29 -6.91
CA LEU A 82 -7.57 8.87 -6.72
C LEU A 82 -8.37 8.37 -5.53
N GLN A 83 -9.24 7.37 -5.73
CA GLN A 83 -10.18 6.93 -4.70
C GLN A 83 -10.28 5.41 -4.63
N VAL A 84 -10.38 4.86 -3.40
CA VAL A 84 -10.75 3.46 -3.16
C VAL A 84 -12.27 3.36 -3.07
N HIS A 85 -12.85 2.41 -3.78
CA HIS A 85 -14.28 2.14 -3.82
C HIS A 85 -14.66 0.86 -3.08
N GLU A 86 -15.94 0.73 -2.68
CA GLU A 86 -16.42 -0.34 -1.79
C GLU A 86 -16.30 -1.75 -2.37
N ARG A 87 -16.41 -1.90 -3.69
CA ARG A 87 -16.41 -3.20 -4.34
C ARG A 87 -15.14 -3.42 -5.14
N GLY A 88 -14.61 -4.66 -5.10
CA GLY A 88 -13.52 -5.08 -5.96
C GLY A 88 -14.02 -5.48 -7.35
N ASP A 89 -14.67 -4.58 -8.04
CA ASP A 89 -15.29 -4.85 -9.34
C ASP A 89 -15.01 -3.71 -10.32
N CYS A 90 -14.34 -4.02 -11.43
CA CYS A 90 -14.02 -3.12 -12.54
C CYS A 90 -14.67 -3.61 -13.86
N ASN A 91 -15.74 -4.42 -13.80
CA ASN A 91 -16.34 -5.01 -15.02
C ASN A 91 -17.23 -4.01 -15.79
N ALA A 92 -17.81 -3.01 -15.13
CA ALA A 92 -18.54 -1.97 -15.82
C ALA A 92 -17.58 -1.09 -16.63
N ALA A 93 -17.92 -0.82 -17.87
CA ALA A 93 -17.09 -0.06 -18.79
C ALA A 93 -16.77 1.37 -18.34
N ASP A 94 -17.60 1.94 -17.46
CA ASP A 94 -17.47 3.27 -16.86
C ASP A 94 -16.94 3.24 -15.42
N GLY A 95 -16.60 2.06 -14.88
CA GLY A 95 -16.14 1.85 -13.51
C GLY A 95 -17.26 1.84 -12.46
N SER A 96 -18.52 1.99 -12.83
CA SER A 96 -19.65 2.11 -11.88
C SER A 96 -19.88 0.84 -11.03
N SER A 97 -19.43 -0.34 -11.50
CA SER A 97 -19.50 -1.58 -10.74
C SER A 97 -18.73 -1.54 -9.42
N ALA A 98 -17.73 -0.66 -9.30
CA ALA A 98 -16.95 -0.45 -8.08
C ALA A 98 -17.78 0.09 -6.89
N GLY A 99 -18.95 0.66 -7.14
CA GLY A 99 -19.85 1.20 -6.12
C GLY A 99 -19.41 2.57 -5.59
N ALA A 100 -19.81 2.90 -4.36
CA ALA A 100 -19.48 4.17 -3.73
C ALA A 100 -18.01 4.21 -3.26
N VAL A 101 -17.51 5.40 -2.94
CA VAL A 101 -16.22 5.57 -2.28
C VAL A 101 -16.22 4.85 -0.94
N PHE A 102 -15.17 4.13 -0.64
CA PHE A 102 -15.03 3.33 0.57
C PHE A 102 -15.05 4.21 1.82
N SER A 103 -16.00 3.94 2.73
CA SER A 103 -16.16 4.64 3.98
C SER A 103 -16.62 3.68 5.07
N PRO A 104 -15.71 2.99 5.76
CA PRO A 104 -16.03 2.04 6.81
C PRO A 104 -16.47 2.70 8.13
N GLY A 105 -16.19 3.98 8.32
CA GLY A 105 -16.60 4.73 9.51
C GLY A 105 -18.06 5.11 9.51
N ALA A 106 -18.63 5.29 10.71
CA ALA A 106 -20.02 5.73 10.89
C ALA A 106 -20.22 7.24 10.60
N ASP A 107 -19.15 7.97 10.35
CA ASP A 107 -19.16 9.44 10.24
C ASP A 107 -19.51 9.97 8.82
N ARG A 108 -20.15 9.15 7.99
CA ARG A 108 -20.66 9.56 6.65
C ARG A 108 -21.55 10.81 6.68
N LEU A 109 -22.00 11.22 7.85
CA LEU A 109 -22.94 12.34 8.05
C LEU A 109 -22.27 13.64 8.50
N ARG A 110 -20.95 13.65 8.73
CA ARG A 110 -20.26 14.89 9.08
C ARG A 110 -19.94 15.67 7.82
N SER A 111 -20.61 16.79 7.69
CA SER A 111 -20.31 17.80 6.67
C SER A 111 -18.82 18.19 6.73
N GLY A 112 -18.10 18.08 5.61
CA GLY A 112 -16.70 18.43 5.49
C GLY A 112 -15.70 17.36 5.97
N ALA A 113 -16.16 16.17 6.39
CA ALA A 113 -15.26 15.07 6.69
C ALA A 113 -14.77 14.42 5.39
N ARG A 114 -13.46 14.23 5.26
CA ARG A 114 -12.88 13.45 4.18
C ARG A 114 -13.31 11.98 4.32
N VAL A 115 -13.76 11.39 3.22
CA VAL A 115 -14.13 9.98 3.17
C VAL A 115 -12.85 9.14 3.18
N GLU A 116 -12.79 8.06 3.97
CA GLU A 116 -11.56 7.28 4.20
C GLU A 116 -10.94 6.75 2.90
N GLY A 117 -11.77 6.35 1.93
CA GLY A 117 -11.31 5.90 0.61
C GLY A 117 -10.84 7.01 -0.33
N ASP A 118 -11.05 8.28 0.01
CA ASP A 118 -10.52 9.39 -0.79
C ASP A 118 -9.03 9.58 -0.49
N LEU A 119 -8.17 9.10 -1.40
CA LEU A 119 -6.72 9.20 -1.29
C LEU A 119 -6.20 10.60 -1.65
N GLY A 120 -7.07 11.47 -2.20
CA GLY A 120 -6.78 12.84 -2.58
C GLY A 120 -6.52 13.01 -4.07
N ASN A 121 -6.10 14.22 -4.43
CA ASN A 121 -5.81 14.56 -5.81
C ASN A 121 -4.36 14.29 -6.16
N ILE A 122 -4.14 13.81 -7.37
CA ILE A 122 -2.82 13.60 -7.97
C ILE A 122 -2.66 14.52 -9.17
N HIS A 123 -1.47 14.97 -9.45
CA HIS A 123 -1.15 15.87 -10.56
C HIS A 123 -0.42 15.12 -11.67
N ALA A 124 -0.91 15.27 -12.90
CA ALA A 124 -0.21 14.83 -14.10
C ALA A 124 0.69 15.94 -14.62
N ASP A 125 1.92 15.60 -14.96
CA ASP A 125 2.88 16.52 -15.56
C ASP A 125 2.52 16.94 -17.01
N SER A 126 3.37 17.74 -17.62
CA SER A 126 3.17 18.21 -19.00
C SER A 126 3.20 17.10 -20.06
N THR A 127 3.59 15.89 -19.69
CA THR A 127 3.61 14.69 -20.55
C THR A 127 2.45 13.74 -20.32
N GLY A 128 1.57 14.05 -19.34
CA GLY A 128 0.45 13.21 -18.94
C GLY A 128 0.84 12.03 -18.05
N VAL A 129 1.94 12.18 -17.30
CA VAL A 129 2.42 11.20 -16.32
C VAL A 129 2.17 11.73 -14.90
N ALA A 130 1.55 10.93 -14.06
CA ALA A 130 1.43 11.19 -12.62
C ALA A 130 2.21 10.14 -11.84
N ALA A 131 3.27 10.56 -11.14
CA ALA A 131 4.09 9.68 -10.30
C ALA A 131 4.37 10.33 -8.95
N GLY A 132 4.16 9.57 -7.88
CA GLY A 132 4.32 10.09 -6.52
C GLY A 132 3.79 9.14 -5.47
N PHE A 133 3.58 9.66 -4.28
CA PHE A 133 2.94 8.93 -3.20
C PHE A 133 2.10 9.84 -2.32
N VAL A 134 1.13 9.25 -1.63
CA VAL A 134 0.35 9.85 -0.55
C VAL A 134 0.36 8.91 0.65
N VAL A 135 0.14 9.44 1.85
CA VAL A 135 -0.10 8.64 3.05
C VAL A 135 -1.58 8.75 3.41
N ALA A 136 -2.25 7.61 3.49
CA ALA A 136 -3.66 7.50 3.82
C ALA A 136 -3.81 6.92 5.24
N PRO A 137 -3.99 7.75 6.28
CA PRO A 137 -4.03 7.30 7.67
C PRO A 137 -5.33 6.58 8.04
N ASP A 138 -6.37 6.78 7.25
CA ASP A 138 -7.72 6.31 7.56
C ASP A 138 -8.06 4.94 6.95
N VAL A 139 -7.13 4.36 6.18
CA VAL A 139 -7.25 3.02 5.59
C VAL A 139 -6.13 2.10 6.07
N SER A 140 -6.28 0.80 5.84
CA SER A 140 -5.33 -0.25 6.24
C SER A 140 -5.31 -1.36 5.20
N LEU A 141 -4.35 -2.26 5.29
CA LEU A 141 -4.38 -3.55 4.57
C LEU A 141 -5.05 -4.67 5.38
N ASP A 142 -5.51 -4.38 6.62
CA ASP A 142 -6.19 -5.34 7.49
C ASP A 142 -7.46 -4.79 8.15
N GLY A 143 -8.28 -5.72 8.66
CA GLY A 143 -9.45 -5.42 9.48
C GLY A 143 -10.54 -4.64 8.74
N VAL A 144 -11.32 -3.87 9.50
CA VAL A 144 -12.52 -3.17 8.97
C VAL A 144 -12.19 -2.03 8.01
N ARG A 145 -10.98 -1.47 8.10
CA ARG A 145 -10.49 -0.40 7.24
C ARG A 145 -9.70 -0.93 6.04
N SER A 146 -9.72 -2.25 5.82
CA SER A 146 -8.93 -2.87 4.77
C SER A 146 -9.39 -2.45 3.38
N VAL A 147 -8.43 -2.02 2.57
CA VAL A 147 -8.63 -1.74 1.15
C VAL A 147 -8.41 -2.97 0.25
N LEU A 148 -8.00 -4.11 0.82
CA LEU A 148 -7.82 -5.34 0.07
C LEU A 148 -9.13 -5.82 -0.52
N GLN A 149 -9.06 -6.40 -1.74
CA GLN A 149 -10.19 -6.89 -2.51
C GLN A 149 -11.23 -5.81 -2.87
N ARG A 150 -10.83 -4.55 -2.78
CA ARG A 150 -11.59 -3.39 -3.28
C ARG A 150 -11.01 -2.93 -4.60
N SER A 151 -11.64 -1.96 -5.26
CA SER A 151 -11.05 -1.29 -6.42
C SER A 151 -10.51 0.09 -6.05
N VAL A 152 -9.45 0.49 -6.75
CA VAL A 152 -9.00 1.87 -6.80
C VAL A 152 -9.34 2.43 -8.18
N LEU A 153 -9.96 3.61 -8.17
CA LEU A 153 -10.36 4.33 -9.35
C LEU A 153 -9.59 5.63 -9.46
N LEU A 154 -9.23 5.96 -10.69
CA LEU A 154 -8.77 7.29 -11.06
C LEU A 154 -9.92 8.00 -11.76
N HIS A 155 -10.22 9.20 -11.33
CA HIS A 155 -11.32 10.01 -11.85
C HIS A 155 -10.83 11.09 -12.80
N HIS A 156 -11.74 11.57 -13.66
CA HIS A 156 -11.44 12.62 -14.62
C HIS A 156 -11.12 13.95 -13.95
N ASP A 157 -11.83 14.29 -12.89
CA ASP A 157 -11.71 15.57 -12.21
C ASP A 157 -11.08 15.38 -10.81
N ALA A 158 -10.56 16.47 -10.26
CA ALA A 158 -10.13 16.54 -8.87
C ALA A 158 -11.35 16.61 -7.93
N THR A 159 -11.23 16.07 -6.72
CA THR A 159 -12.22 16.36 -5.66
C THR A 159 -11.98 17.76 -5.12
N ASP A 160 -13.07 18.50 -4.91
CA ASP A 160 -13.05 19.75 -4.14
C ASP A 160 -13.38 19.44 -2.66
N PRO A 161 -12.40 19.55 -1.75
CA PRO A 161 -12.62 19.24 -0.33
C PRO A 161 -13.57 20.22 0.37
N TYR A 162 -13.87 21.36 -0.25
CA TYR A 162 -14.77 22.38 0.29
C TYR A 162 -16.19 22.30 -0.26
N ALA A 163 -16.40 21.50 -1.27
CA ALA A 163 -17.70 21.36 -1.89
C ALA A 163 -18.59 20.36 -1.13
N TYR A 164 -19.78 20.81 -0.73
CA TYR A 164 -20.80 19.98 -0.10
C TYR A 164 -22.17 20.21 -0.78
N PRO A 165 -22.97 19.20 -1.00
CA PRO A 165 -22.72 17.77 -0.79
C PRO A 165 -21.81 17.19 -1.87
N GLN A 166 -20.96 16.28 -1.48
CA GLN A 166 -19.98 15.51 -2.24
C GLN A 166 -19.94 15.80 -3.75
N HIS A 167 -18.94 16.55 -4.19
CA HIS A 167 -18.70 16.74 -5.59
C HIS A 167 -17.98 15.49 -6.08
N GLY A 168 -18.72 14.72 -6.84
CA GLY A 168 -18.16 13.59 -7.53
C GLY A 168 -16.93 14.03 -8.31
N ALA A 169 -15.84 13.30 -8.21
CA ALA A 169 -14.61 13.52 -8.96
C ALA A 169 -14.79 13.30 -10.49
N GLY A 170 -16.02 13.41 -10.98
CA GLY A 170 -16.37 13.11 -12.36
C GLY A 170 -16.35 11.60 -12.66
N PRO A 171 -16.44 11.20 -13.93
CA PRO A 171 -16.42 9.82 -14.33
C PRO A 171 -15.06 9.18 -14.06
N ALA A 172 -15.05 7.86 -13.80
CA ALA A 172 -13.80 7.12 -13.68
C ALA A 172 -13.14 6.98 -15.05
N ILE A 173 -11.84 7.27 -15.13
CA ILE A 173 -11.02 7.12 -16.33
C ILE A 173 -10.11 5.89 -16.28
N ALA A 174 -9.88 5.31 -15.09
CA ALA A 174 -9.22 4.02 -14.93
C ALA A 174 -9.70 3.30 -13.66
N CYS A 175 -9.65 1.98 -13.66
CA CYS A 175 -10.05 1.12 -12.55
C CYS A 175 -9.05 -0.04 -12.39
N GLY A 176 -8.76 -0.44 -11.13
CA GLY A 176 -7.92 -1.58 -10.82
C GLY A 176 -8.30 -2.25 -9.50
N LEU A 177 -8.19 -3.58 -9.43
CA LEU A 177 -8.40 -4.35 -8.20
C LEU A 177 -7.16 -4.33 -7.32
N ILE A 178 -7.36 -4.09 -6.02
CA ILE A 178 -6.32 -4.09 -4.98
C ILE A 178 -6.14 -5.53 -4.49
N ARG A 179 -4.98 -6.13 -4.77
CA ARG A 179 -4.64 -7.51 -4.41
C ARG A 179 -3.34 -7.56 -3.61
N THR A 180 -3.23 -8.49 -2.69
CA THR A 180 -1.97 -8.76 -1.97
C THR A 180 -0.87 -9.11 -2.96
N GLN A 181 0.33 -8.64 -2.67
CA GLN A 181 1.53 -8.93 -3.42
C GLN A 181 2.39 -9.97 -2.68
#